data_48e69cbb34194234bd8386d3c919b329
#
_entry.id   48e69cbb34194234bd8386d3c919b329
#
_cell.length_a   1.000
_cell.length_b   1.000
_cell.length_c   1.000
_cell.angle_alpha   90.00
_cell.angle_beta   90.00
_cell.angle_gamma   90.00
#
_symmetry.space_group_name_H-M   'P 1'
#
loop_
_entity.id
_entity.type
_entity.pdbx_description
1 polymer ?
#
loop_
_entity_poly.entity_id
_entity_poly.type
_entity_poly.pdbx_seq_one_letter_code
_entity_poly.pdbx_strand_id
1 'polypeptide(L)'
;ESTIEEDMKALWGDWGVCSEVDTLRDVLMHRPGKEIENFDWQAARFRAPIDPEAFRAEHDALADVYREHGARVHYVEDIPENRPNALFCRDLVFMTPEGAIVTRPATESRRGEERYAAKKLAELGVPIIRTICGGATFEGAMAMWIDRRTVVLASGVRTNRAGYEMVESELKRMGVTDILHMQIPYGHAH
;
A
#
# COMPACT_ATOMS: atom_id res chain seq x y z
N GLU A 1 -9.74 -13.44 -26.48
CA GLU A 1 -9.80 -13.51 -25.00
C GLU A 1 -9.27 -12.20 -24.46
N SER A 2 -10.05 -11.53 -23.60
CA SER A 2 -9.66 -10.28 -22.95
C SER A 2 -8.82 -10.53 -21.69
N THR A 3 -8.02 -9.57 -21.29
CA THR A 3 -7.31 -9.56 -20.02
C THR A 3 -8.16 -8.88 -18.94
N ILE A 4 -7.83 -9.10 -17.66
CA ILE A 4 -8.53 -8.42 -16.57
C ILE A 4 -8.33 -6.89 -16.63
N GLU A 5 -7.21 -6.41 -17.15
CA GLU A 5 -6.95 -4.99 -17.37
C GLU A 5 -7.90 -4.40 -18.41
N GLU A 6 -8.14 -5.11 -19.52
CA GLU A 6 -9.10 -4.71 -20.56
C GLU A 6 -10.54 -4.72 -20.05
N ASP A 7 -10.88 -5.69 -19.22
CA ASP A 7 -12.21 -5.83 -18.62
C ASP A 7 -12.43 -4.92 -17.39
N MET A 8 -11.37 -4.34 -16.86
CA MET A 8 -11.38 -3.62 -15.57
C MET A 8 -12.52 -2.62 -15.48
N LYS A 9 -12.57 -1.67 -16.40
CA LYS A 9 -13.54 -0.58 -16.37
C LYS A 9 -15.00 -1.05 -16.52
N ALA A 10 -15.22 -2.10 -17.28
CA ALA A 10 -16.57 -2.60 -17.54
C ALA A 10 -17.12 -3.50 -16.43
N LEU A 11 -16.26 -4.27 -15.76
CA LEU A 11 -16.67 -5.33 -14.83
C LEU A 11 -16.33 -5.03 -13.36
N TRP A 12 -15.24 -4.33 -13.10
CA TRP A 12 -14.72 -4.10 -11.74
C TRP A 12 -14.82 -2.65 -11.28
N GLY A 13 -14.66 -1.70 -12.20
CA GLY A 13 -14.61 -0.27 -11.93
C GLY A 13 -13.35 0.36 -12.53
N ASP A 14 -13.20 1.68 -12.37
CA ASP A 14 -12.07 2.42 -12.94
C ASP A 14 -10.83 2.35 -12.02
N TRP A 15 -10.37 1.13 -11.76
CA TRP A 15 -9.21 0.84 -10.91
C TRP A 15 -7.95 0.64 -11.76
N GLY A 16 -6.82 0.58 -11.08
CA GLY A 16 -5.54 0.29 -11.68
C GLY A 16 -4.57 1.46 -11.66
N VAL A 17 -3.29 1.12 -11.44
CA VAL A 17 -2.17 2.07 -11.37
C VAL A 17 -0.99 1.51 -12.14
N CYS A 18 -0.37 2.33 -12.98
CA CYS A 18 0.89 2.04 -13.66
C CYS A 18 1.80 3.27 -13.78
N SER A 19 1.56 4.29 -12.96
CA SER A 19 2.34 5.54 -12.94
C SER A 19 2.25 6.17 -11.57
N GLU A 20 3.32 6.80 -11.11
CA GLU A 20 3.34 7.59 -9.87
C GLU A 20 3.01 9.08 -10.13
N VAL A 21 2.81 9.47 -11.39
CA VAL A 21 2.62 10.89 -11.79
C VAL A 21 1.34 11.16 -12.57
N ASP A 22 0.56 10.13 -12.86
CA ASP A 22 -0.75 10.29 -13.47
C ASP A 22 -1.73 10.97 -12.50
N THR A 23 -2.80 11.54 -13.05
CA THR A 23 -3.83 12.17 -12.23
C THR A 23 -4.42 11.20 -11.22
N LEU A 24 -4.27 11.51 -9.94
CA LEU A 24 -4.82 10.73 -8.84
C LEU A 24 -6.34 10.78 -8.86
N ARG A 25 -7.00 9.64 -8.87
CA ARG A 25 -8.47 9.51 -8.89
C ARG A 25 -9.03 9.01 -7.58
N ASP A 26 -8.32 8.09 -6.96
CA ASP A 26 -8.72 7.43 -5.72
C ASP A 26 -7.52 7.27 -4.80
N VAL A 27 -7.71 7.50 -3.52
CA VAL A 27 -6.69 7.27 -2.50
C VAL A 27 -7.27 6.48 -1.33
N LEU A 28 -6.54 5.46 -0.91
CA LEU A 28 -6.85 4.70 0.29
C LEU A 28 -6.02 5.23 1.46
N MET A 29 -6.70 5.68 2.50
CA MET A 29 -6.11 6.24 3.71
C MET A 29 -6.63 5.52 4.95
N HIS A 30 -5.98 5.69 6.07
CA HIS A 30 -6.53 5.39 7.39
C HIS A 30 -6.42 6.64 8.25
N ARG A 31 -7.57 7.18 8.67
CA ARG A 31 -7.59 8.31 9.59
C ARG A 31 -7.17 7.82 10.97
N PRO A 32 -6.14 8.40 11.59
CA PRO A 32 -5.66 7.97 12.90
C PRO A 32 -6.78 7.96 13.97
N GLY A 33 -7.02 6.80 14.55
CA GLY A 33 -8.06 6.54 15.54
C GLY A 33 -7.51 6.52 16.98
N LYS A 34 -7.98 5.56 17.78
CA LYS A 34 -7.53 5.38 19.17
C LYS A 34 -6.14 4.72 19.28
N GLU A 35 -5.69 4.06 18.23
CA GLU A 35 -4.39 3.36 18.17
C GLU A 35 -3.20 4.31 18.33
N ILE A 36 -3.40 5.63 18.17
CA ILE A 36 -2.35 6.64 18.37
C ILE A 36 -2.45 7.40 19.71
N GLU A 37 -3.39 7.05 20.57
CA GLU A 37 -3.62 7.80 21.83
C GLU A 37 -2.71 7.32 22.97
N ASN A 38 -2.57 6.00 23.14
CA ASN A 38 -1.83 5.41 24.25
C ASN A 38 -0.93 4.28 23.75
N PHE A 39 0.05 4.57 22.93
CA PHE A 39 0.99 3.58 22.40
C PHE A 39 2.43 3.90 22.76
N ASP A 40 3.27 2.89 22.76
CA ASP A 40 4.71 3.07 22.88
C ASP A 40 5.27 3.59 21.55
N TRP A 41 5.46 4.90 21.47
CA TRP A 41 5.93 5.57 20.27
C TRP A 41 7.36 5.12 19.86
N GLN A 42 8.20 4.75 20.83
CA GLN A 42 9.55 4.25 20.55
C GLN A 42 9.52 2.85 19.96
N ALA A 43 8.70 1.96 20.54
CA ALA A 43 8.49 0.62 19.97
C ALA A 43 7.84 0.66 18.58
N ALA A 44 6.95 1.62 18.35
CA ALA A 44 6.34 1.90 17.05
C ALA A 44 7.27 2.66 16.08
N ARG A 45 8.48 3.03 16.53
CA ARG A 45 9.53 3.72 15.76
C ARG A 45 9.18 5.14 15.32
N PHE A 46 8.34 5.83 16.05
CA PHE A 46 8.18 7.28 15.90
C PHE A 46 9.39 8.01 16.50
N ARG A 47 9.70 9.17 15.96
CA ARG A 47 10.87 9.97 16.41
C ARG A 47 10.61 10.74 17.70
N ALA A 48 9.35 11.01 18.00
CA ALA A 48 8.89 11.72 19.19
C ALA A 48 7.46 11.30 19.53
N PRO A 49 7.00 11.57 20.76
CA PRO A 49 5.58 11.52 21.08
C PRO A 49 4.78 12.38 20.11
N ILE A 50 3.59 11.95 19.76
CA ILE A 50 2.69 12.72 18.91
C ILE A 50 1.55 13.30 19.74
N ASP A 51 1.04 14.45 19.32
CA ASP A 51 -0.24 14.98 19.75
C ASP A 51 -1.33 14.36 18.87
N PRO A 52 -2.23 13.51 19.41
CA PRO A 52 -3.22 12.83 18.60
C PRO A 52 -4.19 13.77 17.89
N GLU A 53 -4.55 14.89 18.51
CA GLU A 53 -5.49 15.85 17.89
C GLU A 53 -4.85 16.60 16.74
N ALA A 54 -3.63 17.12 16.95
CA ALA A 54 -2.87 17.77 15.90
C ALA A 54 -2.60 16.81 14.73
N PHE A 55 -2.25 15.57 15.03
CA PHE A 55 -1.99 14.54 14.01
C PHE A 55 -3.23 14.21 13.18
N ARG A 56 -4.41 14.09 13.81
CA ARG A 56 -5.68 13.92 13.10
C ARG A 56 -6.03 15.12 12.24
N ALA A 57 -5.82 16.34 12.75
CA ALA A 57 -6.08 17.56 11.99
C ALA A 57 -5.21 17.67 10.75
N GLU A 58 -3.93 17.34 10.84
CA GLU A 58 -3.03 17.29 9.69
C GLU A 58 -3.44 16.23 8.67
N HIS A 59 -3.85 15.05 9.14
CA HIS A 59 -4.36 13.99 8.28
C HIS A 59 -5.66 14.40 7.57
N ASP A 60 -6.58 15.03 8.28
CA ASP A 60 -7.84 15.54 7.72
C ASP A 60 -7.56 16.62 6.67
N ALA A 61 -6.64 17.53 6.94
CA ALA A 61 -6.20 18.55 5.97
C ALA A 61 -5.60 17.92 4.70
N LEU A 62 -4.79 16.86 4.83
CA LEU A 62 -4.27 16.13 3.67
C LEU A 62 -5.41 15.48 2.86
N ALA A 63 -6.37 14.88 3.54
CA ALA A 63 -7.53 14.28 2.86
C ALA A 63 -8.37 15.34 2.10
N ASP A 64 -8.49 16.54 2.66
CA ASP A 64 -9.19 17.65 2.01
C ASP A 64 -8.45 18.15 0.77
N VAL A 65 -7.11 18.22 0.80
CA VAL A 65 -6.30 18.52 -0.39
C VAL A 65 -6.58 17.51 -1.51
N TYR A 66 -6.65 16.21 -1.21
CA TYR A 66 -7.01 15.21 -2.22
C TYR A 66 -8.40 15.46 -2.80
N ARG A 67 -9.41 15.75 -1.96
CA ARG A 67 -10.80 16.02 -2.40
C ARG A 67 -10.89 17.28 -3.26
N GLU A 68 -10.20 18.35 -2.85
CA GLU A 68 -10.16 19.63 -3.59
C GLU A 68 -9.56 19.46 -4.99
N HIS A 69 -8.63 18.49 -5.16
CA HIS A 69 -8.04 18.15 -6.46
C HIS A 69 -8.78 17.02 -7.19
N GLY A 70 -9.99 16.69 -6.74
CA GLY A 70 -10.90 15.76 -7.44
C GLY A 70 -10.67 14.29 -7.16
N ALA A 71 -9.79 13.93 -6.22
CA ALA A 71 -9.61 12.54 -5.83
C ALA A 71 -10.68 12.09 -4.82
N ARG A 72 -11.14 10.86 -4.96
CA ARG A 72 -12.01 10.21 -3.97
C ARG A 72 -11.16 9.63 -2.85
N VAL A 73 -11.50 9.97 -1.60
CA VAL A 73 -10.80 9.47 -0.42
C VAL A 73 -11.60 8.32 0.19
N HIS A 74 -10.98 7.17 0.29
CA HIS A 74 -11.52 5.96 0.92
C HIS A 74 -10.77 5.68 2.21
N TYR A 75 -11.48 5.23 3.24
CA TYR A 75 -10.85 4.97 4.53
C TYR A 75 -10.85 3.48 4.87
N VAL A 76 -9.69 3.01 5.31
CA VAL A 76 -9.57 1.75 6.05
C VAL A 76 -10.14 1.97 7.43
N GLU A 77 -11.05 1.10 7.86
CA GLU A 77 -11.77 1.18 9.12
C GLU A 77 -11.50 -0.05 9.99
N ASP A 78 -12.02 -0.03 11.21
CA ASP A 78 -11.94 -1.13 12.17
C ASP A 78 -10.52 -1.52 12.60
N ILE A 79 -9.58 -0.58 12.55
CA ILE A 79 -8.19 -0.81 12.97
C ILE A 79 -8.15 -0.97 14.51
N PRO A 80 -7.53 -2.05 15.03
CA PRO A 80 -7.37 -2.23 16.47
C PRO A 80 -6.43 -1.21 17.11
N GLU A 81 -6.67 -0.89 18.38
CA GLU A 81 -5.89 0.08 19.15
C GLU A 81 -4.39 -0.27 19.30
N ASN A 82 -3.99 -1.49 19.03
CA ASN A 82 -2.60 -1.93 19.05
C ASN A 82 -1.88 -1.87 17.69
N ARG A 83 -2.37 -1.06 16.76
CA ARG A 83 -1.82 -0.90 15.39
C ARG A 83 -1.50 0.55 15.04
N PRO A 84 -0.60 1.24 15.77
CA PRO A 84 -0.34 2.67 15.58
C PRO A 84 0.24 3.04 14.20
N ASN A 85 0.80 2.07 13.47
CA ASN A 85 1.38 2.28 12.15
C ASN A 85 0.40 2.00 10.98
N ALA A 86 -0.85 1.65 11.25
CA ALA A 86 -1.80 1.30 10.20
C ALA A 86 -2.17 2.46 9.26
N LEU A 87 -1.86 3.70 9.66
CA LEU A 87 -2.03 4.88 8.80
C LEU A 87 -1.11 4.83 7.54
N PHE A 88 -0.01 4.08 7.57
CA PHE A 88 0.89 3.93 6.44
C PHE A 88 0.34 2.90 5.44
N CYS A 89 -0.79 3.24 4.80
CA CYS A 89 -1.50 2.35 3.88
C CYS A 89 -0.67 1.96 2.65
N ARG A 90 0.29 2.80 2.22
CA ARG A 90 1.19 2.49 1.11
C ARG A 90 1.99 1.21 1.33
N ASP A 91 2.33 0.90 2.59
CA ASP A 91 3.05 -0.33 2.93
C ASP A 91 2.18 -1.59 2.83
N LEU A 92 0.85 -1.44 2.94
CA LEU A 92 -0.10 -2.54 3.03
C LEU A 92 -0.60 -3.04 1.68
N VAL A 93 -0.45 -2.21 0.64
CA VAL A 93 -0.97 -2.50 -0.71
C VAL A 93 -0.02 -1.93 -1.76
N PHE A 94 0.20 -2.71 -2.82
CA PHE A 94 0.77 -2.21 -4.06
C PHE A 94 -0.26 -2.35 -5.18
N MET A 95 -0.67 -1.21 -5.74
CA MET A 95 -1.64 -1.20 -6.83
C MET A 95 -0.96 -1.44 -8.17
N THR A 96 -1.64 -2.21 -9.02
CA THR A 96 -1.20 -2.56 -10.38
C THR A 96 -2.32 -2.27 -11.37
N PRO A 97 -2.09 -2.31 -12.67
CA PRO A 97 -3.16 -2.18 -13.68
C PRO A 97 -4.26 -3.24 -13.56
N GLU A 98 -3.95 -4.41 -13.05
CA GLU A 98 -4.88 -5.53 -12.90
C GLU A 98 -5.55 -5.61 -11.52
N GLY A 99 -5.17 -4.72 -10.59
CA GLY A 99 -5.69 -4.71 -9.21
C GLY A 99 -4.59 -4.67 -8.15
N ALA A 100 -4.93 -5.08 -6.95
CA ALA A 100 -4.09 -4.95 -5.78
C ALA A 100 -3.23 -6.20 -5.50
N ILE A 101 -1.97 -5.99 -5.17
CA ILE A 101 -1.14 -6.95 -4.45
C ILE A 101 -1.22 -6.58 -2.96
N VAL A 102 -1.85 -7.44 -2.16
CA VAL A 102 -1.91 -7.29 -0.71
C VAL A 102 -0.59 -7.76 -0.12
N THR A 103 0.03 -6.92 0.67
CA THR A 103 1.38 -7.11 1.19
C THR A 103 1.43 -8.05 2.41
N ARG A 104 2.60 -8.26 2.93
CA ARG A 104 2.85 -8.84 4.25
C ARG A 104 4.03 -8.11 4.88
N PRO A 105 3.78 -7.18 5.82
CA PRO A 105 4.83 -6.38 6.44
C PRO A 105 5.94 -7.22 7.08
N ALA A 106 7.17 -6.74 6.96
CA ALA A 106 8.33 -7.42 7.53
C ALA A 106 8.32 -7.35 9.06
N THR A 107 7.89 -6.21 9.62
CA THR A 107 7.84 -5.99 11.06
C THR A 107 6.67 -6.76 11.68
N GLU A 108 6.95 -7.58 12.68
CA GLU A 108 5.95 -8.43 13.33
C GLU A 108 4.79 -7.63 13.94
N SER A 109 5.08 -6.48 14.53
CA SER A 109 4.06 -5.59 15.12
C SER A 109 3.06 -5.04 14.10
N ARG A 110 3.42 -5.02 12.80
CA ARG A 110 2.55 -4.56 11.71
C ARG A 110 1.82 -5.68 10.97
N ARG A 111 2.27 -6.92 11.12
CA ARG A 111 1.63 -8.08 10.45
C ARG A 111 0.17 -8.19 10.83
N GLY A 112 -0.70 -8.34 9.82
CA GLY A 112 -2.15 -8.36 9.97
C GLY A 112 -2.82 -7.00 9.74
N GLU A 113 -2.07 -5.88 9.63
CA GLU A 113 -2.63 -4.59 9.20
C GLU A 113 -3.18 -4.69 7.78
N GLU A 114 -2.49 -5.42 6.90
CA GLU A 114 -2.84 -5.61 5.50
C GLU A 114 -4.25 -6.19 5.27
N ARG A 115 -4.78 -6.95 6.23
CA ARG A 115 -6.13 -7.53 6.10
C ARG A 115 -7.24 -6.47 6.10
N TYR A 116 -7.03 -5.34 6.79
CA TYR A 116 -8.01 -4.25 6.84
C TYR A 116 -8.01 -3.48 5.53
N ALA A 117 -6.84 -3.25 4.95
CA ALA A 117 -6.73 -2.68 3.61
C ALA A 117 -7.36 -3.62 2.56
N ALA A 118 -7.10 -4.92 2.63
CA ALA A 118 -7.70 -5.92 1.75
C ALA A 118 -9.24 -5.96 1.87
N LYS A 119 -9.78 -5.88 3.09
CA LYS A 119 -11.23 -5.78 3.33
C LYS A 119 -11.81 -4.56 2.62
N LYS A 120 -11.22 -3.38 2.81
CA LYS A 120 -11.70 -2.14 2.17
C LYS A 120 -11.61 -2.22 0.65
N LEU A 121 -10.52 -2.75 0.08
CA LEU A 121 -10.39 -2.92 -1.36
C LEU A 121 -11.47 -3.84 -1.93
N ALA A 122 -11.78 -4.96 -1.25
CA ALA A 122 -12.84 -5.86 -1.65
C ALA A 122 -14.23 -5.20 -1.59
N GLU A 123 -14.51 -4.39 -0.55
CA GLU A 123 -15.73 -3.60 -0.42
C GLU A 123 -15.90 -2.58 -1.56
N LEU A 124 -14.80 -2.01 -2.04
CA LEU A 124 -14.77 -1.09 -3.17
C LEU A 124 -14.87 -1.78 -4.53
N GLY A 125 -14.77 -3.11 -4.58
CA GLY A 125 -14.76 -3.89 -5.82
C GLY A 125 -13.40 -3.90 -6.52
N VAL A 126 -12.31 -3.55 -5.82
CA VAL A 126 -10.96 -3.62 -6.38
C VAL A 126 -10.52 -5.09 -6.44
N PRO A 127 -10.09 -5.62 -7.60
CA PRO A 127 -9.57 -6.97 -7.68
C PRO A 127 -8.32 -7.13 -6.80
N ILE A 128 -8.25 -8.21 -6.02
CA ILE A 128 -7.04 -8.62 -5.31
C ILE A 128 -6.41 -9.75 -6.12
N ILE A 129 -5.34 -9.43 -6.83
CA ILE A 129 -4.67 -10.37 -7.75
C ILE A 129 -3.66 -11.26 -7.05
N ARG A 130 -3.14 -10.80 -5.90
CA ARG A 130 -2.16 -11.54 -5.11
C ARG A 130 -2.20 -11.13 -3.64
N THR A 131 -1.98 -12.10 -2.76
CA THR A 131 -1.62 -11.86 -1.36
C THR A 131 -0.24 -12.46 -1.09
N ILE A 132 0.67 -11.67 -0.50
CA ILE A 132 1.99 -12.16 -0.10
C ILE A 132 1.84 -13.13 1.06
N CYS A 133 2.42 -14.33 0.94
CA CYS A 133 2.17 -15.44 1.86
C CYS A 133 3.43 -16.24 2.20
N GLY A 134 3.27 -17.27 3.03
CA GLY A 134 4.36 -18.12 3.48
C GLY A 134 5.42 -17.35 4.26
N GLY A 135 6.69 -17.60 3.94
CA GLY A 135 7.83 -16.87 4.52
C GLY A 135 8.18 -15.56 3.81
N ALA A 136 7.45 -15.18 2.75
CA ALA A 136 7.69 -13.96 2.01
C ALA A 136 7.28 -12.73 2.82
N THR A 137 8.04 -11.64 2.69
CA THR A 137 7.69 -10.30 3.18
C THR A 137 7.85 -9.29 2.06
N PHE A 138 6.90 -8.39 1.95
CA PHE A 138 6.89 -7.28 0.99
C PHE A 138 6.05 -6.15 1.57
N GLU A 139 6.56 -4.94 1.52
CA GLU A 139 5.82 -3.70 1.82
C GLU A 139 5.64 -2.92 0.51
N GLY A 140 4.44 -2.40 0.27
CA GLY A 140 4.08 -1.80 -1.03
C GLY A 140 4.90 -0.57 -1.41
N ALA A 141 5.45 0.15 -0.42
CA ALA A 141 6.38 1.25 -0.64
C ALA A 141 7.74 0.82 -1.23
N MET A 142 8.05 -0.48 -1.24
CA MET A 142 9.25 -1.04 -1.87
C MET A 142 9.12 -1.23 -3.40
N ALA A 143 7.97 -0.86 -3.97
CA ALA A 143 7.75 -0.89 -5.41
C ALA A 143 7.21 0.47 -5.89
N MET A 144 7.67 0.91 -7.06
CA MET A 144 7.29 2.19 -7.66
C MET A 144 7.19 2.05 -9.18
N TRP A 145 6.07 2.48 -9.74
CA TRP A 145 5.88 2.55 -11.18
C TRP A 145 6.64 3.72 -11.78
N ILE A 146 7.44 3.46 -12.80
CA ILE A 146 8.00 4.50 -13.68
C ILE A 146 7.04 4.72 -14.84
N ASP A 147 6.61 3.63 -15.47
CA ASP A 147 5.59 3.58 -16.52
C ASP A 147 4.96 2.17 -16.56
N ARG A 148 4.03 1.94 -17.51
CA ARG A 148 3.31 0.66 -17.67
C ARG A 148 4.23 -0.56 -17.82
N ARG A 149 5.47 -0.37 -18.28
CA ARG A 149 6.43 -1.45 -18.58
C ARG A 149 7.61 -1.50 -17.63
N THR A 150 7.80 -0.46 -16.81
CA THR A 150 8.99 -0.27 -16.00
C THR A 150 8.63 -0.06 -14.53
N VAL A 151 9.17 -0.89 -13.65
CA VAL A 151 8.97 -0.81 -12.20
C VAL A 151 10.33 -0.80 -11.49
N VAL A 152 10.50 0.11 -10.54
CA VAL A 152 11.55 -0.03 -9.51
C VAL A 152 11.03 -0.99 -8.45
N LEU A 153 11.73 -2.06 -8.19
CA LEU A 153 11.38 -3.03 -7.14
C LEU A 153 12.58 -3.23 -6.21
N ALA A 154 12.38 -2.86 -4.96
CA ALA A 154 13.46 -2.93 -3.99
C ALA A 154 13.41 -4.22 -3.16
N SER A 155 14.58 -4.66 -2.71
CA SER A 155 14.75 -5.72 -1.71
C SER A 155 15.58 -5.22 -0.54
N GLY A 156 15.43 -5.86 0.63
CA GLY A 156 16.12 -5.48 1.86
C GLY A 156 15.37 -5.92 3.10
N VAL A 157 15.46 -5.14 4.17
CA VAL A 157 14.82 -5.49 5.44
C VAL A 157 13.28 -5.47 5.40
N ARG A 158 12.69 -4.75 4.44
CA ARG A 158 11.22 -4.64 4.26
C ARG A 158 10.67 -5.63 3.24
N THR A 159 11.51 -6.08 2.31
CA THR A 159 11.13 -7.05 1.29
C THR A 159 12.24 -8.09 1.19
N ASN A 160 11.97 -9.31 1.63
CA ASN A 160 12.93 -10.38 1.50
C ASN A 160 12.92 -10.96 0.07
N ARG A 161 13.89 -11.85 -0.21
CA ARG A 161 14.04 -12.47 -1.53
C ARG A 161 12.75 -13.15 -2.01
N ALA A 162 12.07 -13.89 -1.14
CA ALA A 162 10.84 -14.58 -1.51
C ALA A 162 9.70 -13.59 -1.86
N GLY A 163 9.58 -12.48 -1.12
CA GLY A 163 8.61 -11.42 -1.42
C GLY A 163 8.93 -10.71 -2.74
N TYR A 164 10.22 -10.41 -2.96
CA TYR A 164 10.68 -9.84 -4.22
C TYR A 164 10.31 -10.73 -5.42
N GLU A 165 10.66 -12.02 -5.35
CA GLU A 165 10.40 -13.00 -6.43
C GLU A 165 8.89 -13.17 -6.70
N MET A 166 8.05 -13.15 -5.65
CA MET A 166 6.59 -13.18 -5.81
C MET A 166 6.07 -11.98 -6.59
N VAL A 167 6.49 -10.76 -6.21
CA VAL A 167 6.04 -9.52 -6.87
C VAL A 167 6.61 -9.44 -8.29
N GLU A 168 7.88 -9.76 -8.48
CA GLU A 168 8.51 -9.80 -9.80
C GLU A 168 7.75 -10.73 -10.77
N SER A 169 7.35 -11.91 -10.29
CA SER A 169 6.58 -12.87 -11.09
C SER A 169 5.24 -12.30 -11.54
N GLU A 170 4.52 -11.61 -10.65
CA GLU A 170 3.24 -10.99 -11.00
C GLU A 170 3.43 -9.84 -12.00
N LEU A 171 4.44 -9.00 -11.79
CA LEU A 171 4.76 -7.90 -12.69
C LEU A 171 5.09 -8.40 -14.11
N LYS A 172 5.92 -9.45 -14.22
CA LYS A 172 6.26 -10.08 -15.51
C LYS A 172 5.02 -10.68 -16.19
N ARG A 173 4.12 -11.31 -15.41
CA ARG A 173 2.85 -11.85 -15.93
C ARG A 173 1.97 -10.75 -16.54
N MET A 174 1.97 -9.55 -15.96
CA MET A 174 1.24 -8.39 -16.47
C MET A 174 1.92 -7.68 -17.65
N GLY A 175 3.08 -8.15 -18.11
CA GLY A 175 3.81 -7.57 -19.25
C GLY A 175 4.79 -6.46 -18.87
N VAL A 176 5.19 -6.34 -17.59
CA VAL A 176 6.32 -5.50 -17.21
C VAL A 176 7.59 -6.12 -17.77
N THR A 177 8.35 -5.34 -18.55
CA THR A 177 9.57 -5.78 -19.22
C THR A 177 10.84 -5.39 -18.47
N ASP A 178 10.79 -4.27 -17.77
CA ASP A 178 11.96 -3.68 -17.12
C ASP A 178 11.72 -3.55 -15.62
N ILE A 179 12.37 -4.41 -14.84
CA ILE A 179 12.34 -4.36 -13.38
C ILE A 179 13.71 -3.89 -12.89
N LEU A 180 13.73 -2.65 -12.42
CA LEU A 180 14.94 -2.01 -11.89
C LEU A 180 15.09 -2.43 -10.43
N HIS A 181 15.94 -3.42 -10.18
CA HIS A 181 16.20 -3.89 -8.83
C HIS A 181 17.06 -2.90 -8.05
N MET A 182 16.57 -2.55 -6.84
CA MET A 182 17.31 -1.73 -5.88
C MET A 182 17.46 -2.47 -4.56
N GLN A 183 18.66 -2.47 -3.99
CA GLN A 183 18.88 -3.01 -2.65
C GLN A 183 18.86 -1.89 -1.62
N ILE A 184 17.94 -1.97 -0.66
CA ILE A 184 17.79 -0.99 0.43
C ILE A 184 18.19 -1.66 1.74
N PRO A 185 19.38 -1.34 2.31
CA PRO A 185 19.87 -2.01 3.50
C PRO A 185 19.24 -1.50 4.80
N TYR A 186 18.52 -0.37 4.76
CA TYR A 186 17.96 0.28 5.95
C TYR A 186 16.43 0.23 5.96
N GLY A 187 15.84 -0.06 7.12
CA GLY A 187 14.40 -0.25 7.26
C GLY A 187 13.54 1.02 7.19
N HIS A 188 14.15 2.20 7.14
CA HIS A 188 13.48 3.49 7.04
C HIS A 188 13.79 4.25 5.74
N ALA A 189 14.38 3.57 4.77
CA ALA A 189 14.72 4.13 3.46
C ALA A 189 13.80 3.59 2.36
N HIS A 190 12.51 3.73 2.55
CA HIS A 190 11.50 3.32 1.56
C HIS A 190 10.39 4.35 1.43
#